data_f462345c67f9738f354fa6de38869146
#
_entry.id   f462345c67f9738f354fa6de38869146
#
_cell.length_a   1.000
_cell.length_b   1.000
_cell.length_c   1.000
_cell.angle_alpha   90.00
_cell.angle_beta   90.00
_cell.angle_gamma   90.00
#
_symmetry.space_group_name_H-M   'P 1'
#
loop_
_entity.id
_entity.type
_entity.pdbx_description
1 polymer ?
#
loop_
_entity_poly.entity_id
_entity_poly.type
_entity_poly.pdbx_seq_one_letter_code
_entity_poly.pdbx_strand_id
1 'polypeptide(L)'
;MNNVDLVIIGGGPAGLAAALAAHKAGVENLLILERDSELGGILNQCIHNGFGLHTFKEELTGPEYAARFIAQVEELHIPYKLN
;
A
#
# COMPACT_ATOMS: atom_id res chain seq x y z
N MET A 1 2.99 -15.32 20.01
CA MET A 1 3.25 -15.61 18.60
C MET A 1 2.15 -15.04 17.73
N ASN A 2 2.53 -14.35 16.66
CA ASN A 2 1.55 -13.75 15.79
C ASN A 2 1.14 -14.72 14.68
N ASN A 3 -0.15 -14.97 14.56
CA ASN A 3 -0.68 -15.75 13.45
C ASN A 3 -1.05 -14.78 12.33
N VAL A 4 -0.46 -14.99 11.17
CA VAL A 4 -0.71 -14.14 10.00
C VAL A 4 -1.31 -15.02 8.91
N ASP A 5 -2.47 -14.62 8.41
CA ASP A 5 -3.17 -15.37 7.35
C ASP A 5 -2.58 -15.06 5.98
N LEU A 6 -2.07 -13.86 5.78
CA LEU A 6 -1.51 -13.44 4.50
C LEU A 6 -0.37 -12.46 4.74
N VAL A 7 0.77 -12.76 4.14
CA VAL A 7 1.94 -11.86 4.15
C VAL A 7 2.12 -11.32 2.73
N ILE A 8 2.22 -10.00 2.63
CA ILE A 8 2.47 -9.33 1.36
C ILE A 8 3.90 -8.82 1.38
N ILE A 9 4.70 -9.26 0.44
CA ILE A 9 6.10 -8.87 0.31
C ILE A 9 6.18 -7.67 -0.63
N GLY A 10 6.59 -6.54 -0.09
CA GLY A 10 6.73 -5.31 -0.84
C GLY A 10 5.56 -4.36 -0.62
N GLY A 11 5.89 -3.15 -0.18
CA GLY A 11 4.91 -2.08 0.06
C GLY A 11 4.80 -1.09 -1.09
N GLY A 12 5.07 -1.54 -2.32
CA GLY A 12 4.86 -0.76 -3.52
C GLY A 12 3.39 -0.77 -3.95
N PRO A 13 3.08 -0.21 -5.13
CA PRO A 13 1.68 -0.04 -5.54
C PRO A 13 0.90 -1.35 -5.59
N ALA A 14 1.47 -2.40 -6.13
CA ALA A 14 0.78 -3.69 -6.24
C ALA A 14 0.55 -4.31 -4.85
N GLY A 15 1.54 -4.23 -3.97
CA GLY A 15 1.43 -4.76 -2.62
C GLY A 15 0.39 -4.01 -1.79
N LEU A 16 0.39 -2.69 -1.87
CA LEU A 16 -0.59 -1.87 -1.15
C LEU A 16 -2.01 -2.15 -1.65
N ALA A 17 -2.19 -2.25 -2.96
CA ALA A 17 -3.50 -2.56 -3.55
C ALA A 17 -3.96 -3.97 -3.14
N ALA A 18 -3.04 -4.94 -3.13
CA ALA A 18 -3.35 -6.31 -2.72
C ALA A 18 -3.78 -6.36 -1.25
N ALA A 19 -3.10 -5.61 -0.38
CA ALA A 19 -3.44 -5.55 1.05
C ALA A 19 -4.84 -4.99 1.25
N LEU A 20 -5.17 -3.90 0.55
CA LEU A 20 -6.49 -3.29 0.64
C LEU A 20 -7.58 -4.22 0.12
N ALA A 21 -7.32 -4.89 -1.01
CA ALA A 21 -8.28 -5.84 -1.58
C ALA A 21 -8.51 -7.03 -0.65
N ALA A 22 -7.45 -7.57 -0.07
CA ALA A 22 -7.55 -8.68 0.87
C ALA A 22 -8.33 -8.29 2.11
N HIS A 23 -8.07 -7.09 2.64
CA HIS A 23 -8.81 -6.58 3.80
C HIS A 23 -10.30 -6.46 3.49
N LYS A 24 -10.65 -5.92 2.32
CA LYS A 24 -12.05 -5.81 1.90
C LYS A 24 -12.71 -7.17 1.70
N ALA A 25 -11.92 -8.18 1.34
CA ALA A 25 -12.42 -9.54 1.16
C ALA A 25 -12.56 -10.30 2.49
N GLY A 26 -12.20 -9.69 3.61
CA GLY A 26 -12.40 -10.27 4.94
C GLY A 26 -11.18 -10.96 5.55
N VAL A 27 -10.01 -10.82 4.94
CA VAL A 27 -8.78 -11.36 5.53
C VAL A 27 -8.41 -10.49 6.73
N GLU A 28 -8.36 -11.09 7.91
CA GLU A 28 -8.18 -10.33 9.15
C GLU A 28 -6.73 -10.13 9.56
N ASN A 29 -5.89 -11.14 9.37
CA ASN A 29 -4.50 -11.11 9.82
C ASN A 29 -3.57 -10.91 8.63
N LEU A 30 -3.42 -9.65 8.24
CA LEU A 30 -2.55 -9.24 7.14
C LEU A 30 -1.25 -8.66 7.69
N LEU A 31 -0.17 -8.84 6.94
CA LEU A 31 1.09 -8.18 7.24
C LEU A 31 1.78 -7.82 5.94
N ILE A 32 2.20 -6.56 5.82
CA ILE A 32 3.02 -6.09 4.71
C ILE A 32 4.47 -6.00 5.18
N LEU A 33 5.39 -6.62 4.45
CA LEU A 33 6.81 -6.53 4.71
C LEU A 33 7.46 -5.68 3.62
N GLU A 34 8.11 -4.59 4.01
CA GLU A 34 8.80 -3.69 3.11
C GLU A 34 10.25 -3.52 3.56
N ARG A 35 11.19 -3.73 2.66
CA ARG A 35 12.61 -3.64 2.99
C ARG A 35 13.13 -2.21 3.04
N ASP A 36 12.43 -1.26 2.43
CA ASP A 36 12.81 0.14 2.49
C ASP A 36 12.34 0.79 3.78
N SER A 37 12.75 2.02 4.01
CA SER A 37 12.36 2.77 5.20
C SER A 37 10.95 3.36 5.12
N GLU A 38 10.29 3.21 3.97
CA GLU A 38 8.93 3.73 3.77
C GLU A 38 8.15 2.88 2.78
N LEU A 39 6.83 2.96 2.86
CA LEU A 39 5.94 2.34 1.89
C LEU A 39 5.88 3.19 0.62
N GLY A 40 5.38 2.60 -0.47
CA GLY A 40 5.16 3.30 -1.72
C GLY A 40 6.05 2.85 -2.87
N GLY A 41 7.21 2.32 -2.56
CA GLY A 41 8.11 1.76 -3.57
C GLY A 41 8.51 2.77 -4.62
N ILE A 42 8.48 2.34 -5.87
CA ILE A 42 8.91 3.18 -7.00
C ILE A 42 8.02 4.41 -7.21
N LEU A 43 6.78 4.38 -6.70
CA LEU A 43 5.91 5.55 -6.81
C LEU A 43 6.51 6.78 -6.16
N ASN A 44 7.32 6.61 -5.13
CA ASN A 44 7.96 7.72 -4.45
C ASN A 44 8.98 8.45 -5.32
N GLN A 45 9.40 7.83 -6.42
CA GLN A 45 10.37 8.41 -7.36
C GLN A 45 9.71 8.94 -8.62
N CYS A 46 8.42 8.72 -8.80
CA CYS A 46 7.68 9.11 -10.00
C CYS A 46 7.00 10.46 -9.78
N ILE A 47 7.60 11.53 -10.25
CA ILE A 47 7.12 12.89 -10.01
C ILE A 47 6.22 13.46 -11.11
N HIS A 48 5.92 12.65 -12.13
CA HIS A 48 4.98 13.08 -13.18
C HIS A 48 3.54 12.75 -12.78
N ASN A 49 2.60 13.51 -13.34
CA ASN A 49 1.17 13.31 -13.08
C ASN A 49 0.61 12.12 -13.89
N GLY A 50 -0.61 11.73 -13.59
CA GLY A 50 -1.32 10.68 -14.32
C GLY A 50 -1.67 9.47 -13.49
N PHE A 51 -1.10 9.34 -12.29
CA PHE A 51 -1.45 8.25 -11.39
C PHE A 51 -2.80 8.52 -10.75
N GLY A 52 -3.58 7.46 -10.56
CA GLY A 52 -4.84 7.55 -9.85
C GLY A 52 -6.03 8.03 -10.66
N LEU A 53 -5.85 8.30 -11.96
CA LEU A 53 -6.94 8.80 -12.80
C LEU A 53 -8.13 7.83 -12.81
N HIS A 54 -7.87 6.54 -12.86
CA HIS A 54 -8.93 5.52 -12.84
C HIS A 54 -9.35 5.10 -11.44
N THR A 55 -8.43 5.15 -10.49
CA THR A 55 -8.66 4.68 -9.11
C THR A 55 -9.30 5.76 -8.24
N PHE A 56 -8.75 6.97 -8.26
CA PHE A 56 -9.21 8.07 -7.41
C PHE A 56 -9.88 9.19 -8.21
N LYS A 57 -9.91 9.08 -9.54
CA LYS A 57 -10.47 10.08 -10.46
C LYS A 57 -9.77 11.43 -10.34
N GLU A 58 -8.49 11.40 -9.99
CA GLU A 58 -7.63 12.56 -9.88
C GLU A 58 -6.29 12.24 -10.51
N GLU A 59 -5.65 13.23 -11.13
CA GLU A 59 -4.28 13.09 -11.60
C GLU A 59 -3.33 13.38 -10.43
N LEU A 60 -2.55 12.38 -10.06
CA LEU A 60 -1.63 12.46 -8.93
C LEU A 60 -0.21 12.15 -9.38
N THR A 61 0.77 12.73 -8.69
CA THR A 61 2.15 12.27 -8.83
C THR A 61 2.29 10.91 -8.17
N GLY A 62 3.41 10.20 -8.42
CA GLY A 62 3.65 8.92 -7.78
C GLY A 62 3.58 8.99 -6.26
N PRO A 63 4.29 9.92 -5.60
CA PRO A 63 4.20 10.06 -4.14
C PRO A 63 2.79 10.37 -3.64
N GLU A 64 2.04 11.20 -4.35
CA GLU A 64 0.65 11.50 -3.98
C GLU A 64 -0.23 10.26 -4.12
N TYR A 65 -0.04 9.49 -5.19
CA TYR A 65 -0.77 8.25 -5.42
C TYR A 65 -0.45 7.23 -4.32
N ALA A 66 0.84 7.07 -4.00
CA ALA A 66 1.27 6.20 -2.91
C ALA A 66 0.66 6.64 -1.58
N ALA A 67 0.66 7.94 -1.30
CA ALA A 67 0.11 8.47 -0.05
C ALA A 67 -1.37 8.13 0.11
N ARG A 68 -2.14 8.09 -0.98
CA ARG A 68 -3.56 7.70 -0.93
C ARG A 68 -3.73 6.25 -0.50
N PHE A 69 -2.91 5.34 -1.03
CA PHE A 69 -2.93 3.94 -0.60
C PHE A 69 -2.44 3.77 0.83
N ILE A 70 -1.35 4.45 1.18
CA ILE A 70 -0.77 4.36 2.53
C ILE A 70 -1.76 4.87 3.57
N ALA A 71 -2.45 5.98 3.28
CA ALA A 71 -3.47 6.52 4.18
C ALA A 71 -4.59 5.51 4.44
N GLN A 72 -5.02 4.78 3.41
CA GLN A 72 -6.04 3.74 3.58
C GLN A 72 -5.53 2.57 4.42
N VAL A 73 -4.29 2.15 4.20
CA VAL A 73 -3.67 1.09 4.99
C VAL A 73 -3.61 1.48 6.46
N GLU A 74 -3.23 2.72 6.76
CA GLU A 74 -3.15 3.21 8.13
C GLU A 74 -4.54 3.36 8.75
N GLU A 75 -5.51 3.88 7.99
CA GLU A 75 -6.88 4.03 8.46
C GLU A 75 -7.51 2.70 8.83
N LEU A 76 -7.22 1.65 8.08
CA LEU A 76 -7.71 0.30 8.32
C LEU A 76 -6.86 -0.48 9.31
N HIS A 77 -5.81 0.13 9.83
CA HIS A 77 -4.88 -0.48 10.80
C HIS A 77 -4.23 -1.78 10.29
N ILE A 78 -3.94 -1.84 8.99
CA ILE A 78 -3.24 -2.98 8.42
C ILE A 78 -1.77 -2.89 8.85
N PRO A 79 -1.23 -3.90 9.55
CA PRO A 79 0.14 -3.83 10.04
C PRO A 79 1.16 -3.96 8.91
N TYR A 80 2.26 -3.24 9.06
CA TYR A 80 3.38 -3.35 8.14
C TYR A 80 4.70 -3.22 8.90
N LYS A 81 5.75 -3.83 8.36
CA LYS A 81 7.10 -3.74 8.91
C LYS A 81 8.02 -3.22 7.82
N LEU A 82 8.83 -2.21 8.16
CA LEU A 82 9.81 -1.58 7.30
C LEU A 82 11.21 -2.13 7.59
N ASN A 83 12.09 -2.01 6.62
CA ASN A 83 13.49 -2.46 6.69
C ASN A 83 13.57 -3.98 6.76
#